data_4a7e4d74f21e2abe943d92f6979b9958
#
_entry.id   4a7e4d74f21e2abe943d92f6979b9958
#
_cell.length_a   1.000
_cell.length_b   1.000
_cell.length_c   1.000
_cell.angle_alpha   90.00
_cell.angle_beta   90.00
_cell.angle_gamma   90.00
#
_symmetry.space_group_name_H-M   'P 1'
#
loop_
_entity.id
_entity.type
_entity.pdbx_description
1 polymer ?
#
loop_
_entity_poly.entity_id
_entity_poly.type
_entity_poly.pdbx_seq_one_letter_code
_entity_poly.pdbx_strand_id
1 'polypeptide(L)'
;MLADFRAGAESSIGALAFGHPFDYSRTMEIKAAVAALGALAHESRLAVYRLLVQAGPAGLAVGELQSRTRIPPATLTHHLHALRRAGLVDDARDGRSIVCRADYAQMNGLLAFLTENCCGDPSACAPAAACKPAATSNKSTRRSRP
;
A
#
# COMPACT_ATOMS: atom_id res chain seq x y z
N MET A 1 -8.95 -69.65 -1.63
CA MET A 1 -10.24 -69.41 -2.28
C MET A 1 -10.54 -67.96 -2.04
N LEU A 2 -10.18 -67.11 -3.03
CA LEU A 2 -11.07 -66.49 -4.00
C LEU A 2 -12.18 -65.70 -3.28
N ALA A 3 -12.34 -64.41 -3.39
CA ALA A 3 -12.56 -63.71 -4.64
C ALA A 3 -12.31 -62.20 -4.50
N ASP A 4 -11.77 -61.66 -5.57
CA ASP A 4 -11.87 -60.29 -6.02
C ASP A 4 -13.28 -59.70 -5.85
N PHE A 5 -13.37 -58.44 -5.42
CA PHE A 5 -14.44 -57.56 -5.88
C PHE A 5 -13.89 -56.20 -6.30
N ARG A 6 -13.71 -56.13 -7.55
CA ARG A 6 -13.43 -54.97 -8.40
C ARG A 6 -14.76 -54.26 -8.69
N ALA A 7 -14.71 -53.02 -8.77
CA ALA A 7 -15.51 -52.04 -9.53
C ALA A 7 -15.88 -50.86 -8.64
N GLY A 8 -15.44 -49.62 -8.84
CA GLY A 8 -15.62 -48.89 -10.10
C GLY A 8 -16.84 -48.04 -9.99
N ALA A 9 -16.69 -46.80 -9.48
CA ALA A 9 -17.65 -45.76 -9.74
C ALA A 9 -16.89 -44.44 -9.79
N GLU A 10 -16.35 -44.17 -10.95
CA GLU A 10 -15.98 -42.80 -11.36
C GLU A 10 -17.29 -42.02 -11.54
N SER A 11 -17.61 -41.19 -10.57
CA SER A 11 -18.59 -40.14 -10.79
C SER A 11 -17.85 -38.86 -11.16
N SER A 12 -17.72 -38.70 -12.46
CA SER A 12 -17.40 -37.43 -13.10
C SER A 12 -18.44 -36.39 -12.73
N ILE A 13 -18.20 -35.65 -11.65
CA ILE A 13 -18.86 -34.37 -11.46
C ILE A 13 -18.01 -33.36 -12.19
N GLY A 14 -18.55 -32.87 -13.30
CA GLY A 14 -17.92 -31.90 -14.17
C GLY A 14 -17.36 -30.72 -13.40
N ALA A 15 -16.06 -30.61 -13.38
CA ALA A 15 -15.35 -29.40 -13.04
C ALA A 15 -15.74 -28.34 -14.08
N LEU A 16 -16.69 -27.48 -13.72
CA LEU A 16 -16.81 -26.19 -14.37
C LEU A 16 -15.52 -25.46 -14.08
N ALA A 17 -14.60 -25.58 -15.01
CA ALA A 17 -13.35 -24.87 -15.06
C ALA A 17 -13.69 -23.37 -15.19
N PHE A 18 -13.90 -22.70 -14.06
CA PHE A 18 -13.54 -21.30 -13.93
C PHE A 18 -12.02 -21.24 -13.82
N GLY A 19 -11.40 -21.61 -14.95
CA GLY A 19 -9.98 -21.58 -15.10
C GLY A 19 -9.50 -20.17 -15.34
N HIS A 20 -9.14 -19.51 -14.26
CA HIS A 20 -7.96 -18.66 -14.29
C HIS A 20 -7.21 -19.02 -13.01
N PRO A 21 -5.99 -19.55 -13.10
CA PRO A 21 -5.11 -19.56 -11.95
C PRO A 21 -4.83 -18.11 -11.62
N PHE A 22 -5.61 -17.57 -10.70
CA PHE A 22 -5.35 -16.30 -10.08
C PHE A 22 -4.01 -16.48 -9.36
N ASP A 23 -2.97 -15.93 -9.94
CA ASP A 23 -1.63 -15.97 -9.35
C ASP A 23 -1.63 -15.11 -8.07
N TYR A 24 -2.01 -15.76 -6.99
CA TYR A 24 -2.17 -15.19 -5.66
C TYR A 24 -0.85 -14.73 -5.05
N SER A 25 0.26 -15.01 -5.70
CA SER A 25 1.59 -14.65 -5.23
C SER A 25 2.00 -13.21 -5.58
N ARG A 26 1.22 -12.50 -6.39
CA ARG A 26 1.50 -11.13 -6.84
C ARG A 26 0.50 -10.08 -6.37
N THR A 27 -0.64 -10.48 -5.84
CA THR A 27 -1.70 -9.56 -5.41
C THR A 27 -1.78 -9.53 -3.89
N MET A 28 -2.00 -8.32 -3.36
CA MET A 28 -2.28 -8.12 -1.95
C MET A 28 -3.45 -9.01 -1.52
N GLU A 29 -3.30 -9.74 -0.41
CA GLU A 29 -4.42 -10.52 0.14
C GLU A 29 -5.58 -9.62 0.58
N ILE A 30 -6.82 -10.09 0.43
CA ILE A 30 -8.02 -9.38 0.89
C ILE A 30 -7.89 -8.92 2.34
N LYS A 31 -7.33 -9.78 3.22
CA LYS A 31 -7.10 -9.42 4.63
C LYS A 31 -6.17 -8.22 4.80
N ALA A 32 -5.10 -8.17 4.02
CA ALA A 32 -4.15 -7.05 4.03
C ALA A 32 -4.80 -5.78 3.47
N ALA A 33 -5.57 -5.88 2.39
CA ALA A 33 -6.32 -4.76 1.83
C ALA A 33 -7.35 -4.20 2.84
N VAL A 34 -8.13 -5.06 3.49
CA VAL A 34 -9.09 -4.65 4.53
C VAL A 34 -8.40 -4.00 5.71
N ALA A 35 -7.25 -4.53 6.16
CA ALA A 35 -6.47 -3.93 7.24
C ALA A 35 -5.94 -2.54 6.86
N ALA A 36 -5.43 -2.37 5.64
CA ALA A 36 -4.94 -1.09 5.14
C ALA A 36 -6.08 -0.05 5.02
N LEU A 37 -7.21 -0.43 4.42
CA LEU A 37 -8.39 0.43 4.33
C LEU A 37 -8.93 0.79 5.72
N GLY A 38 -9.03 -0.17 6.64
CA GLY A 38 -9.45 0.06 8.01
C GLY A 38 -8.51 0.99 8.77
N ALA A 39 -7.20 0.90 8.52
CA ALA A 39 -6.23 1.83 9.11
C ALA A 39 -6.40 3.25 8.56
N LEU A 40 -6.78 3.43 7.31
CA LEU A 40 -7.02 4.74 6.70
C LEU A 40 -8.41 5.30 6.98
N ALA A 41 -9.37 4.47 7.39
CA ALA A 41 -10.76 4.86 7.65
C ALA A 41 -10.93 5.68 8.95
N HIS A 42 -10.08 6.69 9.13
CA HIS A 42 -10.13 7.65 10.25
C HIS A 42 -9.42 8.93 9.83
N GLU A 43 -10.07 10.08 9.97
CA GLU A 43 -9.56 11.37 9.49
C GLU A 43 -8.13 11.66 9.94
N SER A 44 -7.84 11.53 11.23
CA SER A 44 -6.51 11.81 11.77
C SER A 44 -5.44 10.86 11.20
N ARG A 45 -5.76 9.57 11.03
CA ARG A 45 -4.83 8.60 10.42
C ARG A 45 -4.57 8.92 8.95
N LEU A 46 -5.62 9.25 8.22
CA LEU A 46 -5.50 9.65 6.82
C LEU A 46 -4.68 10.94 6.68
N ALA A 47 -4.90 11.94 7.56
CA ALA A 47 -4.13 13.18 7.58
C ALA A 47 -2.64 12.92 7.86
N VAL A 48 -2.32 12.11 8.87
CA VAL A 48 -0.94 11.70 9.19
C VAL A 48 -0.30 10.99 8.00
N TYR A 49 -0.99 10.01 7.42
CA TYR A 49 -0.47 9.27 6.26
C TYR A 49 -0.19 10.20 5.07
N ARG A 50 -1.10 11.12 4.75
CA ARG A 50 -0.90 12.09 3.65
C ARG A 50 0.29 13.02 3.89
N LEU A 51 0.55 13.44 5.14
CA LEU A 51 1.74 14.21 5.48
C LEU A 51 3.02 13.41 5.22
N LEU A 52 3.03 12.12 5.57
CA LEU A 52 4.18 11.24 5.31
C LEU A 52 4.40 11.04 3.80
N VAL A 53 3.33 10.88 3.03
CA VAL A 53 3.41 10.81 1.55
C VAL A 53 4.00 12.10 0.97
N GLN A 54 3.60 13.27 1.47
CA GLN A 54 4.12 14.57 1.02
C GLN A 54 5.59 14.77 1.39
N ALA A 55 6.03 14.23 2.52
CA ALA A 55 7.41 14.29 2.97
C ALA A 55 8.36 13.42 2.12
N GLY A 56 7.80 12.45 1.41
CA GLY A 56 8.57 11.58 0.54
C GLY A 56 9.46 10.59 1.30
N PRO A 57 10.54 10.09 0.67
CA PRO A 57 11.41 9.07 1.26
C PRO A 57 12.16 9.54 2.51
N ALA A 58 12.33 10.84 2.70
CA ALA A 58 12.96 11.39 3.91
C ALA A 58 12.13 11.09 5.16
N GLY A 59 10.80 11.05 5.01
CA GLY A 59 9.87 10.87 6.13
C GLY A 59 9.80 12.10 7.05
N LEU A 60 9.15 11.93 8.20
CA LEU A 60 9.02 12.96 9.23
C LEU A 60 9.29 12.39 10.61
N ALA A 61 9.99 13.15 11.44
CA ALA A 61 10.13 12.80 12.86
C ALA A 61 8.77 12.85 13.56
N VAL A 62 8.56 11.98 14.55
CA VAL A 62 7.28 11.93 15.31
C VAL A 62 6.94 13.28 15.94
N GLY A 63 7.96 14.02 16.45
CA GLY A 63 7.74 15.37 16.97
C GLY A 63 7.27 16.38 15.92
N GLU A 64 7.76 16.25 14.69
CA GLU A 64 7.33 17.09 13.57
C GLU A 64 5.90 16.74 13.12
N LEU A 65 5.54 15.47 13.08
CA LEU A 65 4.16 15.03 12.84
C LEU A 65 3.23 15.60 13.89
N GLN A 66 3.63 15.55 15.18
CA GLN A 66 2.85 16.11 16.28
C GLN A 66 2.61 17.61 16.11
N SER A 67 3.67 18.38 15.80
CA SER A 67 3.56 19.84 15.63
C SER A 67 2.67 20.23 14.45
N ARG A 68 2.72 19.49 13.34
CA ARG A 68 1.93 19.74 12.13
C ARG A 68 0.46 19.34 12.30
N THR A 69 0.20 18.20 12.95
CA THR A 69 -1.17 17.68 13.13
C THR A 69 -1.88 18.23 14.35
N ARG A 70 -1.15 18.74 15.35
CA ARG A 70 -1.66 19.16 16.67
C ARG A 70 -2.38 18.05 17.43
N ILE A 71 -2.12 16.78 17.06
CA ILE A 71 -2.69 15.62 17.75
C ILE A 71 -1.92 15.40 19.06
N PRO A 72 -2.60 15.09 20.18
CA PRO A 72 -1.92 14.74 21.43
C PRO A 72 -0.95 13.55 21.24
N PRO A 73 0.22 13.53 21.93
CA PRO A 73 1.26 12.52 21.71
C PRO A 73 0.77 11.08 21.84
N ALA A 74 -0.03 10.79 22.87
CA ALA A 74 -0.57 9.45 23.09
C ALA A 74 -1.49 9.01 21.95
N THR A 75 -2.35 9.91 21.47
CA THR A 75 -3.27 9.66 20.35
C THR A 75 -2.51 9.49 19.04
N LEU A 76 -1.49 10.33 18.79
CA LEU A 76 -0.63 10.19 17.61
C LEU A 76 0.09 8.84 17.59
N THR A 77 0.64 8.40 18.74
CA THR A 77 1.27 7.09 18.88
C THR A 77 0.30 5.97 18.54
N HIS A 78 -0.93 6.05 19.02
CA HIS A 78 -1.98 5.08 18.68
C HIS A 78 -2.29 5.06 17.18
N HIS A 79 -2.39 6.23 16.54
CA HIS A 79 -2.63 6.33 15.10
C HIS A 79 -1.46 5.77 14.28
N LEU A 80 -0.21 6.09 14.64
CA LEU A 80 0.98 5.55 14.00
C LEU A 80 1.05 4.03 14.16
N HIS A 81 0.73 3.51 15.35
CA HIS A 81 0.70 2.07 15.58
C HIS A 81 -0.32 1.34 14.68
N ALA A 82 -1.51 1.92 14.49
CA ALA A 82 -2.51 1.36 13.57
C ALA A 82 -2.01 1.33 12.11
N LEU A 83 -1.37 2.42 11.64
CA LEU A 83 -0.81 2.50 10.29
C LEU A 83 0.35 1.51 10.09
N ARG A 84 1.23 1.34 11.10
CA ARG A 84 2.32 0.35 11.07
C ARG A 84 1.81 -1.08 11.01
N ARG A 85 0.81 -1.42 11.82
CA ARG A 85 0.21 -2.76 11.79
C ARG A 85 -0.41 -3.11 10.44
N ALA A 86 -0.86 -2.11 9.69
CA ALA A 86 -1.37 -2.27 8.33
C ALA A 86 -0.26 -2.25 7.25
N GLY A 87 1.01 -2.09 7.64
CA GLY A 87 2.14 -2.02 6.72
C GLY A 87 2.22 -0.73 5.90
N LEU A 88 1.43 0.31 6.26
CA LEU A 88 1.38 1.57 5.52
C LEU A 88 2.48 2.55 5.92
N VAL A 89 3.08 2.36 7.09
CA VAL A 89 4.12 3.22 7.66
C VAL A 89 5.23 2.37 8.23
N ASP A 90 6.46 2.72 7.88
CA ASP A 90 7.69 2.21 8.45
C ASP A 90 8.36 3.23 9.36
N ASP A 91 9.14 2.72 10.33
CA ASP A 91 9.94 3.54 11.23
C ASP A 91 11.43 3.28 11.03
N ALA A 92 12.19 4.34 11.06
CA ALA A 92 13.63 4.26 11.20
C ALA A 92 14.09 5.10 12.39
N ARG A 93 15.07 4.61 13.12
CA ARG A 93 15.75 5.42 14.14
C ARG A 93 16.80 6.28 13.47
N ASP A 94 16.71 7.58 13.70
CA ASP A 94 17.75 8.54 13.34
C ASP A 94 18.24 9.22 14.63
N GLY A 95 19.34 8.71 15.14
CA GLY A 95 19.89 9.13 16.43
C GLY A 95 18.89 8.92 17.58
N ARG A 96 18.43 10.02 18.19
CA ARG A 96 17.45 10.04 19.28
C ARG A 96 16.01 10.13 18.80
N SER A 97 15.80 10.35 17.51
CA SER A 97 14.47 10.54 16.91
C SER A 97 13.98 9.28 16.22
N ILE A 98 12.68 9.09 16.20
CA ILE A 98 12.01 8.10 15.36
C ILE A 98 11.48 8.85 14.15
N VAL A 99 11.90 8.45 12.96
CA VAL A 99 11.42 8.98 11.68
C VAL A 99 10.45 7.98 11.08
N CYS A 100 9.23 8.43 10.82
CA CYS A 100 8.20 7.65 10.16
C CYS A 100 8.21 7.93 8.65
N ARG A 101 8.01 6.90 7.83
CA ARG A 101 7.95 6.98 6.37
C ARG A 101 6.71 6.26 5.87
N ALA A 102 6.12 6.76 4.79
CA ALA A 102 5.08 6.03 4.09
C ALA A 102 5.68 4.86 3.30
N ASP A 103 5.09 3.67 3.44
CA ASP A 103 5.40 2.53 2.57
C ASP A 103 4.63 2.67 1.26
N TYR A 104 5.34 3.08 0.21
CA TYR A 104 4.77 3.23 -1.12
C TYR A 104 4.48 1.90 -1.80
N ALA A 105 5.24 0.84 -1.49
CA ALA A 105 5.01 -0.48 -2.07
C ALA A 105 3.67 -1.05 -1.59
N GLN A 106 3.41 -0.94 -0.30
CA GLN A 106 2.14 -1.36 0.30
C GLN A 106 0.95 -0.57 -0.26
N MET A 107 1.08 0.76 -0.40
CA MET A 107 0.03 1.59 -0.97
C MET A 107 -0.22 1.28 -2.45
N ASN A 108 0.84 1.12 -3.24
CA ASN A 108 0.71 0.76 -4.65
C ASN A 108 0.06 -0.63 -4.81
N GLY A 109 0.41 -1.59 -3.94
CA GLY A 109 -0.23 -2.89 -3.88
C GLY A 109 -1.74 -2.79 -3.60
N LEU A 110 -2.13 -1.94 -2.64
CA LEU A 110 -3.54 -1.69 -2.33
C LEU A 110 -4.29 -1.08 -3.53
N LEU A 111 -3.70 -0.07 -4.18
CA LEU A 111 -4.31 0.55 -5.35
C LEU A 111 -4.44 -0.43 -6.51
N ALA A 112 -3.41 -1.23 -6.77
CA ALA A 112 -3.45 -2.27 -7.80
C ALA A 112 -4.54 -3.30 -7.51
N PHE A 113 -4.64 -3.77 -6.26
CA PHE A 113 -5.68 -4.70 -5.83
C PHE A 113 -7.09 -4.14 -6.02
N LEU A 114 -7.31 -2.88 -5.65
CA LEU A 114 -8.63 -2.23 -5.77
C LEU A 114 -9.03 -1.93 -7.21
N THR A 115 -8.06 -1.74 -8.10
CA THR A 115 -8.29 -1.43 -9.50
C THR A 115 -8.16 -2.65 -10.42
N GLU A 116 -7.88 -3.80 -9.87
CA GLU A 116 -7.80 -5.04 -10.61
C GLU A 116 -9.13 -5.32 -11.31
N ASN A 117 -9.06 -5.60 -12.61
CA ASN A 117 -10.23 -5.87 -13.45
C ASN A 117 -11.32 -4.77 -13.48
N CYS A 118 -10.97 -3.53 -13.13
CA CYS A 118 -11.95 -2.44 -13.02
C CYS A 118 -12.70 -2.15 -14.34
N CYS A 119 -12.12 -2.48 -15.49
CA CYS A 119 -12.70 -2.23 -16.82
C CYS A 119 -13.06 -3.51 -17.58
N GLY A 120 -12.89 -4.70 -16.98
CA GLY A 120 -13.09 -5.98 -17.67
C GLY A 120 -12.13 -6.24 -18.84
N ASP A 121 -11.27 -5.28 -19.17
CA ASP A 121 -10.23 -5.37 -20.21
C ASP A 121 -8.88 -4.93 -19.62
N PRO A 122 -7.92 -5.84 -19.50
CA PRO A 122 -6.60 -5.53 -18.95
C PRO A 122 -5.82 -4.50 -19.78
N SER A 123 -6.21 -4.27 -21.04
CA SER A 123 -5.58 -3.25 -21.90
C SER A 123 -6.16 -1.84 -21.69
N ALA A 124 -7.33 -1.71 -21.12
CA ALA A 124 -8.01 -0.43 -20.91
C ALA A 124 -7.55 0.30 -19.63
N CYS A 125 -7.01 -0.42 -18.66
CA CYS A 125 -6.48 0.15 -17.43
C CYS A 125 -4.97 0.40 -17.56
N ALA A 126 -4.59 1.47 -18.24
CA ALA A 126 -3.21 1.94 -18.14
C ALA A 126 -2.91 2.28 -16.67
N PRO A 127 -1.79 1.79 -16.08
CA PRO A 127 -1.40 2.21 -14.75
C PRO A 127 -1.31 3.73 -14.73
N ALA A 128 -1.95 4.35 -13.73
CA ALA A 128 -1.90 5.80 -13.55
C ALA A 128 -0.44 6.25 -13.73
N ALA A 129 -0.22 7.11 -14.71
CA ALA A 129 1.11 7.53 -15.13
C ALA A 129 1.93 7.89 -13.90
N ALA A 130 3.08 7.26 -13.75
CA ALA A 130 4.03 7.54 -12.70
C ALA A 130 4.19 9.06 -12.60
N CYS A 131 3.95 9.65 -11.43
CA CYS A 131 4.18 11.07 -11.19
C CYS A 131 5.59 11.40 -11.63
N LYS A 132 5.73 12.10 -12.76
CA LYS A 132 7.02 12.65 -13.18
C LYS A 132 7.42 13.63 -12.08
N PRO A 133 8.61 13.49 -11.47
CA PRO A 133 9.09 14.50 -10.54
C PRO A 133 9.11 15.82 -11.29
N ALA A 134 8.50 16.85 -10.70
CA ALA A 134 8.55 18.20 -11.26
C ALA A 134 10.02 18.57 -11.43
N ALA A 135 10.43 18.79 -12.67
CA ALA A 135 11.77 19.26 -12.97
C ALA A 135 11.97 20.60 -12.26
N THR A 136 12.81 20.61 -11.25
CA THR A 136 13.28 21.85 -10.61
C THR A 136 14.07 22.62 -11.65
N SER A 137 13.41 23.56 -12.31
CA SER A 137 14.08 24.53 -13.18
C SER A 137 14.92 25.46 -12.32
N ASN A 138 16.16 25.06 -12.09
CA ASN A 138 17.18 25.92 -11.50
C ASN A 138 17.54 27.00 -12.52
N LYS A 139 16.80 28.12 -12.52
CA LYS A 139 17.10 29.31 -13.29
C LYS A 139 18.24 30.03 -12.58
N SER A 140 19.46 29.58 -12.85
CA SER A 140 20.69 30.30 -12.50
C SER A 140 20.69 31.66 -13.23
N THR A 141 20.29 32.71 -12.52
CA THR A 141 20.42 34.09 -12.97
C THR A 141 21.89 34.48 -12.85
N ARG A 142 22.65 34.29 -13.94
CA ARG A 142 23.97 34.90 -14.09
C ARG A 142 23.77 36.41 -14.12
N ARG A 143 24.00 37.07 -13.00
CA ARG A 143 24.22 38.52 -12.98
C ARG A 143 25.59 38.80 -13.59
N SER A 144 25.61 39.31 -14.81
CA SER A 144 26.75 40.01 -15.37
C SER A 144 26.84 41.37 -14.66
N ARG A 145 28.00 41.66 -14.11
CA ARG A 145 28.34 42.96 -13.56
C ARG A 145 29.31 43.64 -14.53
N PRO A 146 29.18 44.94 -14.79
CA PRO A 146 30.03 45.71 -15.67
C PRO A 146 31.45 45.92 -15.13
#